data_c1e7795b967c2d5fecf7746ec2ebed18
#
_entry.id   c1e7795b967c2d5fecf7746ec2ebed18
#
_cell.length_a   1.000
_cell.length_b   1.000
_cell.length_c   1.000
_cell.angle_alpha   90.00
_cell.angle_beta   90.00
_cell.angle_gamma   90.00
#
_symmetry.space_group_name_H-M   'P 1'
#
loop_
_entity.id
_entity.type
_entity.pdbx_description
1 polymer ?
#
loop_
_entity_poly.entity_id
_entity_poly.type
_entity_poly.pdbx_seq_one_letter_code
_entity_poly.pdbx_strand_id
1 'polypeptide(L)'
;LQAECGEYTATPTVTLRLHIGVGAGALCVFLVGGARDRWEVVAAGQPITQVGAAEGSAEPGDVVLSKELSILLRDDTKCFRLRDGLMKLRTISTTAPPLAPPPPTPLSDSMSRTLQLFLPGAVREQLVGGGAGLRYLSELRRVSTLFINVRLPDEAKAAKATPQVLLAASDAASHEPN
;
A
#
# COMPACT_ATOMS: atom_id res chain seq x y z
N LEU A 1 -6.68 -8.74 13.31
CA LEU A 1 -5.67 -9.15 12.32
C LEU A 1 -4.44 -9.72 13.02
N GLN A 2 -3.73 -8.93 13.88
CA GLN A 2 -2.51 -9.40 14.56
C GLN A 2 -2.77 -10.64 15.44
N ALA A 3 -3.88 -10.70 16.16
CA ALA A 3 -4.24 -11.85 17.00
C ALA A 3 -4.59 -13.12 16.20
N GLU A 4 -5.03 -12.98 14.97
CA GLU A 4 -5.49 -14.08 14.12
C GLU A 4 -4.45 -14.50 13.09
N CYS A 5 -3.68 -13.53 12.57
CA CYS A 5 -2.75 -13.73 11.46
C CYS A 5 -1.30 -13.37 11.83
N GLY A 6 -1.02 -13.06 13.10
CA GLY A 6 0.28 -12.54 13.53
C GLY A 6 1.44 -13.52 13.38
N GLU A 7 1.13 -14.81 13.36
CA GLU A 7 2.12 -15.87 13.16
C GLU A 7 1.56 -16.95 12.23
N TYR A 8 2.34 -17.34 11.24
CA TYR A 8 1.98 -18.37 10.28
C TYR A 8 3.15 -19.31 10.02
N THR A 9 2.97 -20.58 10.33
CA THR A 9 3.97 -21.63 10.07
C THR A 9 3.84 -22.09 8.61
N ALA A 10 4.71 -21.59 7.75
CA ALA A 10 4.71 -21.89 6.32
C ALA A 10 5.29 -23.30 6.03
N THR A 11 6.29 -23.71 6.82
CA THR A 11 6.89 -25.07 6.79
C THR A 11 7.28 -25.45 8.22
N PRO A 12 7.63 -26.74 8.48
CA PRO A 12 8.10 -27.16 9.81
C PRO A 12 9.28 -26.36 10.35
N THR A 13 10.04 -25.70 9.48
CA THR A 13 11.24 -24.93 9.83
C THR A 13 11.11 -23.42 9.61
N VAL A 14 9.98 -22.95 9.04
CA VAL A 14 9.79 -21.54 8.69
C VAL A 14 8.48 -21.04 9.28
N THR A 15 8.61 -20.08 10.20
CA THR A 15 7.50 -19.34 10.78
C THR A 15 7.58 -17.88 10.33
N LEU A 16 6.53 -17.41 9.69
CA LEU A 16 6.36 -16.00 9.30
C LEU A 16 5.65 -15.26 10.42
N ARG A 17 6.14 -14.08 10.75
CA ARG A 17 5.54 -13.21 11.77
C ARG A 17 5.19 -11.87 11.15
N LEU A 18 3.98 -11.42 11.41
CA LEU A 18 3.49 -10.12 10.98
C LEU A 18 3.93 -9.03 11.98
N HIS A 19 4.35 -7.89 11.48
CA HIS A 19 4.44 -6.63 12.22
C HIS A 19 3.71 -5.54 11.44
N ILE A 20 3.19 -4.54 12.15
CA ILE A 20 2.26 -3.57 11.57
C ILE A 20 2.66 -2.17 12.01
N GLY A 21 2.85 -1.28 11.04
CA GLY A 21 2.91 0.16 11.26
C GLY A 21 1.56 0.81 10.93
N VAL A 22 1.09 1.74 11.76
CA VAL A 22 -0.17 2.46 11.55
C VAL A 22 0.04 3.95 11.70
N GLY A 23 -0.46 4.71 10.73
CA GLY A 23 -0.42 6.18 10.71
C GLY A 23 -1.80 6.79 10.52
N ALA A 24 -1.94 8.08 10.83
CA ALA A 24 -3.17 8.83 10.62
C ALA A 24 -2.91 10.25 10.15
N GLY A 25 -3.80 10.75 9.30
CA GLY A 25 -3.76 12.13 8.79
C GLY A 25 -4.42 12.26 7.42
N ALA A 26 -4.24 13.40 6.80
CA ALA A 26 -4.76 13.66 5.47
C ALA A 26 -3.94 12.92 4.40
N LEU A 27 -4.64 12.25 3.48
CA LEU A 27 -4.08 11.61 2.31
C LEU A 27 -4.51 12.36 1.05
N CYS A 28 -3.59 12.49 0.11
CA CYS A 28 -3.88 12.88 -1.25
C CYS A 28 -3.84 11.64 -2.14
N VAL A 29 -4.85 11.48 -2.99
CA VAL A 29 -4.89 10.42 -3.99
C VAL A 29 -4.80 11.05 -5.36
N PHE A 30 -3.87 10.55 -6.16
CA PHE A 30 -3.63 11.02 -7.53
C PHE A 30 -3.90 9.89 -8.51
N LEU A 31 -4.52 10.24 -9.63
CA LEU A 31 -4.56 9.38 -10.80
C LEU A 31 -3.48 9.88 -11.76
N VAL A 32 -2.50 9.06 -12.01
CA VAL A 32 -1.33 9.38 -12.83
C VAL A 32 -1.25 8.42 -14.00
N GLY A 33 -1.08 8.95 -15.20
CA GLY A 33 -0.98 8.07 -16.35
C GLY A 33 -1.36 8.74 -17.67
N GLY A 34 -1.88 7.93 -18.60
CA GLY A 34 -2.21 8.32 -19.97
C GLY A 34 -1.13 7.94 -20.98
N ALA A 35 0.08 7.61 -20.54
CA ALA A 35 1.10 7.04 -21.40
C ALA A 35 0.78 5.56 -21.69
N ARG A 36 0.71 5.19 -22.99
CA ARG A 36 0.40 3.82 -23.43
C ARG A 36 -0.90 3.24 -22.84
N ASP A 37 -1.91 4.09 -22.62
CA ASP A 37 -3.19 3.72 -22.02
C ASP A 37 -3.08 3.08 -20.63
N ARG A 38 -2.03 3.43 -19.88
CA ARG A 38 -1.82 2.95 -18.51
C ARG A 38 -2.02 4.07 -17.52
N TRP A 39 -2.74 3.75 -16.46
CA TRP A 39 -3.00 4.64 -15.33
C TRP A 39 -2.63 3.97 -14.01
N GLU A 40 -2.18 4.78 -13.06
CA GLU A 40 -1.81 4.34 -11.71
C GLU A 40 -2.55 5.20 -10.68
N VAL A 41 -2.90 4.57 -9.57
CA VAL A 41 -3.41 5.25 -8.38
C VAL A 41 -2.26 5.42 -7.40
N VAL A 42 -1.94 6.66 -7.07
CA VAL A 42 -0.85 6.99 -6.15
C VAL A 42 -1.43 7.68 -4.92
N ALA A 43 -1.14 7.16 -3.75
CA ALA A 43 -1.46 7.79 -2.49
C ALA A 43 -0.20 8.45 -1.91
N ALA A 44 -0.33 9.69 -1.44
CA ALA A 44 0.75 10.43 -0.80
C ALA A 44 0.21 11.22 0.41
N GLY A 45 1.10 11.57 1.33
CA GLY A 45 0.76 12.35 2.51
C GLY A 45 1.50 11.89 3.75
N GLN A 46 1.35 12.66 4.83
CA GLN A 46 2.00 12.34 6.10
C GLN A 46 1.74 10.92 6.61
N PRO A 47 0.52 10.35 6.54
CA PRO A 47 0.28 8.98 6.98
C PRO A 47 1.16 7.94 6.31
N ILE A 48 1.51 8.10 5.03
CA ILE A 48 2.40 7.15 4.32
C ILE A 48 3.81 7.18 4.93
N THR A 49 4.35 8.37 5.20
CA THR A 49 5.65 8.53 5.88
C THR A 49 5.62 7.99 7.30
N GLN A 50 4.52 8.23 8.03
CA GLN A 50 4.31 7.73 9.39
C GLN A 50 4.27 6.19 9.43
N VAL A 51 3.57 5.56 8.49
CA VAL A 51 3.50 4.10 8.37
C VAL A 51 4.88 3.52 8.15
N GLY A 52 5.68 4.09 7.23
CA GLY A 52 7.04 3.63 6.98
C GLY A 52 7.95 3.74 8.23
N ALA A 53 7.85 4.84 8.98
CA ALA A 53 8.62 5.00 10.22
C ALA A 53 8.15 4.03 11.32
N ALA A 54 6.84 3.82 11.45
CA ALA A 54 6.26 2.93 12.45
C ALA A 54 6.57 1.46 12.14
N GLU A 55 6.45 1.05 10.88
CA GLU A 55 6.80 -0.29 10.41
C GLU A 55 8.28 -0.58 10.60
N GLY A 56 9.17 0.34 10.20
CA GLY A 56 10.61 0.19 10.38
C GLY A 56 11.08 0.15 11.85
N SER A 57 10.21 0.51 12.81
CA SER A 57 10.47 0.43 14.25
C SER A 57 9.77 -0.76 14.92
N ALA A 58 8.97 -1.51 14.18
CA ALA A 58 8.20 -2.63 14.68
C ALA A 58 9.01 -3.92 14.60
N GLU A 59 9.01 -4.69 15.69
CA GLU A 59 9.54 -6.06 15.70
C GLU A 59 8.45 -7.07 15.31
N PRO A 60 8.82 -8.28 14.90
CA PRO A 60 7.84 -9.33 14.63
C PRO A 60 6.86 -9.55 15.78
N GLY A 61 5.57 -9.42 15.51
CA GLY A 61 4.50 -9.47 16.50
C GLY A 61 4.01 -8.10 16.99
N ASP A 62 4.67 -7.02 16.60
CA ASP A 62 4.31 -5.68 17.09
C ASP A 62 3.27 -5.00 16.19
N VAL A 63 2.49 -4.13 16.85
CA VAL A 63 1.71 -3.08 16.20
C VAL A 63 2.23 -1.74 16.72
N VAL A 64 2.80 -0.94 15.84
CA VAL A 64 3.37 0.38 16.17
C VAL A 64 2.52 1.48 15.56
N LEU A 65 2.14 2.44 16.38
CA LEU A 65 1.33 3.59 16.01
C LEU A 65 2.24 4.82 15.84
N SER A 66 1.91 5.67 14.87
CA SER A 66 2.50 6.99 14.80
C SER A 66 2.09 7.83 16.01
N LYS A 67 2.87 8.90 16.28
CA LYS A 67 2.56 9.85 17.33
C LYS A 67 1.15 10.45 17.15
N GLU A 68 0.82 10.83 15.93
CA GLU A 68 -0.45 11.45 15.56
C GLU A 68 -1.61 10.51 15.82
N LEU A 69 -1.49 9.25 15.38
CA LEU A 69 -2.52 8.25 15.65
C LEU A 69 -2.66 7.95 17.14
N SER A 70 -1.57 7.87 17.88
CA SER A 70 -1.61 7.60 19.32
C SER A 70 -2.31 8.70 20.11
N ILE A 71 -2.25 9.95 19.64
CA ILE A 71 -2.99 11.07 20.22
C ILE A 71 -4.49 10.93 19.95
N LEU A 72 -4.87 10.51 18.75
CA LEU A 72 -6.28 10.30 18.38
C LEU A 72 -6.91 9.16 19.18
N LEU A 73 -6.15 8.12 19.47
CA LEU A 73 -6.62 6.90 20.15
C LEU A 73 -6.25 6.83 21.64
N ARG A 74 -5.80 7.93 22.25
CA ARG A 74 -5.24 7.93 23.60
C ARG A 74 -6.17 7.36 24.67
N ASP A 75 -7.49 7.58 24.53
CA ASP A 75 -8.50 7.17 25.50
C ASP A 75 -8.91 5.70 25.31
N ASP A 76 -8.65 5.13 24.13
CA ASP A 76 -9.04 3.78 23.72
C ASP A 76 -7.90 2.78 23.72
N THR A 77 -6.65 3.24 23.91
CA THR A 77 -5.47 2.39 23.77
C THR A 77 -4.51 2.52 24.95
N LYS A 78 -3.85 1.41 25.27
CA LYS A 78 -2.66 1.41 26.14
C LYS A 78 -1.46 1.10 25.27
N CYS A 79 -0.46 1.98 25.34
CA CYS A 79 0.74 1.90 24.51
C CYS A 79 2.02 2.03 25.33
N PHE A 80 3.12 1.45 24.82
CA PHE A 80 4.47 1.78 25.25
C PHE A 80 5.08 2.81 24.32
N ARG A 81 5.78 3.78 24.91
CA ARG A 81 6.52 4.76 24.14
C ARG A 81 7.80 4.14 23.59
N LEU A 82 8.00 4.26 22.29
CA LEU A 82 9.23 3.97 21.58
C LEU A 82 10.03 5.26 21.32
N ARG A 83 11.11 5.15 20.53
CA ARG A 83 11.89 6.32 20.09
C ARG A 83 11.05 7.18 19.15
N ASP A 84 11.43 8.42 18.97
CA ASP A 84 10.85 9.38 18.01
C ASP A 84 9.35 9.62 18.15
N GLY A 85 8.79 9.34 19.34
CA GLY A 85 7.37 9.53 19.64
C GLY A 85 6.45 8.43 19.11
N LEU A 86 7.00 7.38 18.52
CA LEU A 86 6.25 6.19 18.14
C LEU A 86 5.74 5.43 19.37
N MET A 87 4.64 4.72 19.22
CA MET A 87 3.96 4.03 20.32
C MET A 87 3.66 2.57 19.96
N LYS A 88 4.22 1.64 20.71
CA LYS A 88 3.87 0.22 20.58
C LYS A 88 2.54 -0.05 21.26
N LEU A 89 1.57 -0.52 20.50
CA LEU A 89 0.23 -0.86 21.00
C LEU A 89 0.30 -2.09 21.90
N ARG A 90 -0.38 -2.01 23.04
CA ARG A 90 -0.55 -3.13 23.97
C ARG A 90 -1.96 -3.66 23.98
N THR A 91 -2.93 -2.79 24.22
CA THR A 91 -4.33 -3.15 24.29
C THR A 91 -5.20 -2.06 23.69
N ILE A 92 -6.34 -2.48 23.13
CA ILE A 92 -7.43 -1.60 22.70
C ILE A 92 -8.58 -1.88 23.67
N SER A 93 -9.13 -0.82 24.29
CA SER A 93 -10.23 -0.92 25.26
C SER A 93 -11.58 -0.97 24.59
N THR A 94 -11.69 -0.40 23.39
CA THR A 94 -12.94 -0.30 22.63
C THR A 94 -12.85 -1.19 21.39
N THR A 95 -13.84 -2.04 21.20
CA THR A 95 -13.99 -2.81 19.96
C THR A 95 -14.97 -2.06 19.05
N ALA A 96 -14.46 -1.45 17.99
CA ALA A 96 -15.34 -0.91 16.97
C ALA A 96 -16.07 -2.04 16.24
N PRO A 97 -17.38 -1.89 15.97
CA PRO A 97 -18.07 -2.88 15.15
C PRO A 97 -17.41 -2.95 13.76
N PRO A 98 -17.36 -4.13 13.14
CA PRO A 98 -16.86 -4.26 11.77
C PRO A 98 -17.63 -3.31 10.85
N LEU A 99 -16.93 -2.51 10.07
CA LEU A 99 -17.57 -1.74 9.01
C LEU A 99 -18.17 -2.73 8.01
N ALA A 100 -19.47 -2.60 7.77
CA ALA A 100 -20.09 -3.35 6.69
C ALA A 100 -19.43 -2.96 5.35
N PRO A 101 -19.04 -3.94 4.52
CA PRO A 101 -18.51 -3.60 3.20
C PRO A 101 -19.56 -2.79 2.43
N PRO A 102 -19.15 -1.76 1.67
CA PRO A 102 -20.08 -1.03 0.83
C PRO A 102 -20.76 -2.00 -0.14
N PRO A 103 -22.03 -1.76 -0.49
CA PRO A 103 -22.71 -2.59 -1.47
C PRO A 103 -21.93 -2.60 -2.80
N PRO A 104 -21.86 -3.73 -3.51
CA PRO A 104 -21.17 -3.79 -4.77
C PRO A 104 -21.79 -2.78 -5.75
N THR A 105 -20.98 -1.89 -6.29
CA THR A 105 -21.42 -0.93 -7.30
C THR A 105 -21.55 -1.65 -8.64
N PRO A 106 -22.71 -1.62 -9.30
CA PRO A 106 -22.86 -2.17 -10.63
C PRO A 106 -21.88 -1.46 -11.60
N LEU A 107 -21.04 -2.22 -12.27
CA LEU A 107 -20.11 -1.69 -13.25
C LEU A 107 -20.80 -1.59 -14.61
N SER A 108 -20.87 -0.38 -15.18
CA SER A 108 -21.24 -0.23 -16.60
C SER A 108 -20.06 -0.66 -17.49
N ASP A 109 -20.32 -0.96 -18.76
CA ASP A 109 -19.28 -1.32 -19.72
C ASP A 109 -18.23 -0.21 -19.87
N SER A 110 -18.63 1.06 -19.76
CA SER A 110 -17.71 2.19 -19.81
C SER A 110 -16.79 2.23 -18.58
N MET A 111 -17.33 2.01 -17.40
CA MET A 111 -16.53 1.92 -16.16
C MET A 111 -15.57 0.73 -16.21
N SER A 112 -16.05 -0.41 -16.67
CA SER A 112 -15.21 -1.62 -16.82
C SER A 112 -14.01 -1.36 -17.75
N ARG A 113 -14.23 -0.72 -18.89
CA ARG A 113 -13.15 -0.31 -19.82
C ARG A 113 -12.17 0.66 -19.15
N THR A 114 -12.67 1.65 -18.43
CA THR A 114 -11.81 2.62 -17.73
C THR A 114 -10.97 1.94 -16.66
N LEU A 115 -11.56 1.04 -15.87
CA LEU A 115 -10.84 0.32 -14.81
C LEU A 115 -9.75 -0.60 -15.36
N GLN A 116 -9.94 -1.15 -16.55
CA GLN A 116 -8.91 -1.96 -17.22
C GLN A 116 -7.61 -1.19 -17.51
N LEU A 117 -7.68 0.14 -17.64
CA LEU A 117 -6.49 0.99 -17.82
C LEU A 117 -5.57 1.01 -16.59
N PHE A 118 -6.12 0.67 -15.42
CA PHE A 118 -5.36 0.56 -14.17
C PHE A 118 -4.77 -0.83 -13.94
N LEU A 119 -5.03 -1.78 -14.82
CA LEU A 119 -4.47 -3.13 -14.71
C LEU A 119 -3.19 -3.28 -15.54
N PRO A 120 -2.15 -3.93 -14.99
CA PRO A 120 -0.99 -4.31 -15.79
C PRO A 120 -1.40 -5.11 -17.02
N GLY A 121 -0.72 -4.91 -18.15
CA GLY A 121 -1.05 -5.55 -19.43
C GLY A 121 -1.18 -7.08 -19.32
N ALA A 122 -0.23 -7.72 -18.64
CA ALA A 122 -0.24 -9.16 -18.42
C ALA A 122 -1.49 -9.65 -17.65
N VAL A 123 -1.97 -8.88 -16.69
CA VAL A 123 -3.21 -9.20 -15.94
C VAL A 123 -4.43 -9.01 -16.85
N ARG A 124 -4.44 -7.95 -17.62
CA ARG A 124 -5.53 -7.65 -18.56
C ARG A 124 -5.70 -8.73 -19.63
N GLU A 125 -4.60 -9.21 -20.21
CA GLU A 125 -4.60 -10.32 -21.17
C GLU A 125 -5.17 -11.61 -20.58
N GLN A 126 -4.83 -11.92 -19.34
CA GLN A 126 -5.36 -13.09 -18.63
C GLN A 126 -6.86 -12.98 -18.33
N LEU A 127 -7.36 -11.78 -18.05
CA LEU A 127 -8.78 -11.54 -17.80
C LEU A 127 -9.61 -11.69 -19.08
N VAL A 128 -9.10 -11.26 -20.23
CA VAL A 128 -9.75 -11.37 -21.53
C VAL A 128 -9.78 -12.82 -22.03
N GLY A 129 -8.79 -13.64 -21.65
CA GLY A 129 -8.68 -15.05 -22.02
C GLY A 129 -9.67 -16.00 -21.34
N GLY A 130 -10.73 -15.51 -20.66
CA GLY A 130 -11.87 -16.32 -20.21
C GLY A 130 -11.74 -16.94 -18.83
N GLY A 131 -11.20 -16.24 -17.84
CA GLY A 131 -11.42 -16.53 -16.41
C GLY A 131 -10.78 -17.79 -15.83
N ALA A 132 -10.37 -18.76 -16.64
CA ALA A 132 -9.60 -19.92 -16.17
C ALA A 132 -8.20 -19.52 -15.65
N GLY A 133 -7.69 -18.38 -16.10
CA GLY A 133 -6.40 -17.81 -15.73
C GLY A 133 -6.34 -17.21 -14.32
N LEU A 134 -7.45 -16.87 -13.69
CA LEU A 134 -7.45 -16.30 -12.33
C LEU A 134 -6.92 -17.25 -11.26
N ARG A 135 -6.93 -18.55 -11.52
CA ARG A 135 -6.32 -19.56 -10.64
C ARG A 135 -4.80 -19.55 -10.65
N TYR A 136 -4.18 -18.88 -11.61
CA TYR A 136 -2.72 -18.84 -11.82
C TYR A 136 -2.13 -17.43 -11.66
N LEU A 137 -2.74 -16.57 -10.82
CA LEU A 137 -2.18 -15.25 -10.50
C LEU A 137 -0.89 -15.33 -9.67
N SER A 138 -0.59 -16.49 -9.07
CA SER A 138 0.73 -16.74 -8.47
C SER A 138 1.62 -17.44 -9.47
N GLU A 139 2.52 -16.68 -10.08
CA GLU A 139 3.52 -17.15 -11.02
C GLU A 139 4.91 -16.81 -10.51
N LEU A 140 5.79 -17.81 -10.52
CA LEU A 140 7.21 -17.58 -10.27
C LEU A 140 7.85 -17.10 -11.58
N ARG A 141 8.12 -15.80 -11.64
CA ARG A 141 8.83 -15.17 -12.76
C ARG A 141 10.20 -14.68 -12.33
N ARG A 142 11.16 -14.76 -13.24
CA ARG A 142 12.39 -14.02 -13.09
C ARG A 142 12.09 -12.56 -13.36
N VAL A 143 12.29 -11.69 -12.36
CA VAL A 143 12.01 -10.26 -12.46
C VAL A 143 13.28 -9.46 -12.16
N SER A 144 13.39 -8.29 -12.80
CA SER A 144 14.37 -7.28 -12.42
C SER A 144 13.64 -6.22 -11.58
N THR A 145 14.16 -5.94 -10.39
CA THR A 145 13.61 -4.92 -9.50
C THR A 145 14.49 -3.67 -9.59
N LEU A 146 13.90 -2.54 -9.93
CA LEU A 146 14.57 -1.26 -10.01
C LEU A 146 14.10 -0.37 -8.87
N PHE A 147 15.01 0.08 -8.03
CA PHE A 147 14.77 1.08 -6.99
C PHE A 147 15.29 2.43 -7.46
N ILE A 148 14.40 3.39 -7.65
CA ILE A 148 14.75 4.75 -8.10
C ILE A 148 14.56 5.72 -6.94
N ASN A 149 15.64 6.36 -6.50
CA ASN A 149 15.57 7.45 -5.54
C ASN A 149 15.57 8.77 -6.30
N VAL A 150 14.43 9.44 -6.31
CA VAL A 150 14.28 10.76 -6.95
C VAL A 150 14.44 11.85 -5.89
N ARG A 151 15.50 12.65 -6.01
CA ARG A 151 15.72 13.83 -5.17
C ARG A 151 15.13 15.05 -5.88
N LEU A 152 14.06 15.57 -5.32
CA LEU A 152 13.45 16.79 -5.82
C LEU A 152 14.12 17.99 -5.15
N PRO A 153 14.39 19.09 -5.89
CA PRO A 153 14.80 20.38 -5.30
C PRO A 153 13.75 20.85 -4.28
N ASP A 154 14.18 21.63 -3.28
CA ASP A 154 13.28 22.06 -2.19
C ASP A 154 12.09 22.88 -2.68
N GLU A 155 12.26 23.66 -3.74
CA GLU A 155 11.19 24.40 -4.41
C GLU A 155 10.15 23.48 -5.08
N ALA A 156 10.55 22.30 -5.54
CA ALA A 156 9.65 21.31 -6.13
C ALA A 156 8.90 20.48 -5.08
N LYS A 157 9.35 20.44 -3.84
CA LYS A 157 8.62 19.80 -2.71
C LYS A 157 7.35 20.57 -2.36
N ALA A 158 7.31 21.86 -2.62
CA ALA A 158 6.16 22.71 -2.32
C ALA A 158 5.13 22.79 -3.46
N ALA A 159 5.49 22.50 -4.70
CA ALA A 159 4.67 22.73 -5.87
C ALA A 159 4.73 21.56 -6.88
N LYS A 160 3.68 20.75 -6.93
CA LYS A 160 3.19 20.10 -8.16
C LYS A 160 4.10 19.13 -8.95
N ALA A 161 5.28 18.72 -8.50
CA ALA A 161 6.21 17.92 -9.30
C ALA A 161 5.88 16.41 -9.37
N THR A 162 4.98 15.93 -8.55
CA THR A 162 4.67 14.49 -8.40
C THR A 162 4.19 13.79 -9.69
N PRO A 163 3.30 14.37 -10.52
CA PRO A 163 2.79 13.67 -11.70
C PRO A 163 3.85 13.42 -12.78
N GLN A 164 4.74 14.39 -13.03
CA GLN A 164 5.73 14.28 -14.09
C GLN A 164 6.87 13.31 -13.75
N VAL A 165 7.26 13.25 -12.48
CA VAL A 165 8.29 12.31 -12.02
C VAL A 165 7.79 10.87 -12.08
N LEU A 166 6.54 10.63 -11.72
CA LEU A 166 5.92 9.30 -11.80
C LEU A 166 5.73 8.84 -13.25
N LEU A 167 5.36 9.75 -14.17
CA LEU A 167 5.31 9.46 -15.60
C LEU A 167 6.67 9.05 -16.15
N ALA A 168 7.73 9.77 -15.82
CA ALA A 168 9.10 9.45 -16.25
C ALA A 168 9.59 8.11 -15.69
N ALA A 169 9.26 7.78 -14.45
CA ALA A 169 9.59 6.49 -13.84
C ALA A 169 8.80 5.34 -14.47
N SER A 170 7.54 5.56 -14.82
CA SER A 170 6.70 4.59 -15.54
C SER A 170 7.23 4.31 -16.95
N ASP A 171 7.69 5.31 -17.67
CA ASP A 171 8.27 5.15 -19.00
C ASP A 171 9.61 4.39 -18.96
N ALA A 172 10.45 4.69 -17.96
CA ALA A 172 11.72 3.96 -17.77
C ALA A 172 11.50 2.48 -17.45
N ALA A 173 10.49 2.15 -16.63
CA ALA A 173 10.15 0.77 -16.27
C ALA A 173 9.51 -0.02 -17.43
N SER A 174 8.98 0.67 -18.45
CA SER A 174 8.32 0.04 -19.61
C SER A 174 9.28 -0.25 -20.77
N HIS A 175 10.52 0.16 -20.68
CA HIS A 175 11.56 -0.13 -21.67
C HIS A 175 12.23 -1.46 -21.33
N GLU A 176 11.58 -2.58 -21.67
CA GLU A 176 12.29 -3.86 -21.79
C GLU A 176 13.09 -3.86 -23.09
N PRO A 177 14.40 -4.17 -23.06
CA PRO A 177 15.11 -4.48 -24.28
C PRO A 177 14.60 -5.83 -24.80
N ASN A 178 14.24 -5.86 -26.07
CA ASN A 178 14.01 -7.09 -26.84
C ASN A 178 15.18 -8.06 -26.72
#